data_6134956b351217dbf25242cebc1a0308
#
_entry.id   6134956b351217dbf25242cebc1a0308
#
_cell.length_a   1.000
_cell.length_b   1.000
_cell.length_c   1.000
_cell.angle_alpha   90.00
_cell.angle_beta   90.00
_cell.angle_gamma   90.00
#
_symmetry.space_group_name_H-M   'P 1'
#
loop_
_entity.id
_entity.type
_entity.pdbx_description
1 polymer ?
#
loop_
_entity_poly.entity_id
_entity_poly.type
_entity_poly.pdbx_seq_one_letter_code
_entity_poly.pdbx_strand_id
1 'polypeptide(L)'
;DIAVPTCIRRTISFCEAIRLGEVQVEGIRARLAQTPAEALEITQAGDVAVVVDPQAKMLDELKPAAVVDAILAKRNLGTTRDMAPTVIAVGPGFTAPVDCDAVVETMRGHFLGRVITRACRA
;
A
#
# COMPACT_ATOMS: atom_id res chain seq x y z
N ASP A 1 -6.84 -0.96 -2.92
CA ASP A 1 -7.60 0.26 -2.65
C ASP A 1 -9.07 -0.07 -2.36
N ILE A 2 -9.86 0.94 -2.03
CA ILE A 2 -11.32 0.85 -1.84
C ILE A 2 -12.06 1.23 -3.14
N ALA A 3 -13.32 0.81 -3.27
CA ALA A 3 -14.10 1.02 -4.48
C ALA A 3 -14.35 2.51 -4.80
N VAL A 4 -14.39 3.37 -3.79
CA VAL A 4 -14.53 4.82 -3.95
C VAL A 4 -13.35 5.50 -3.25
N PRO A 5 -12.23 5.74 -3.96
CA PRO A 5 -11.07 6.38 -3.38
C PRO A 5 -11.36 7.80 -2.89
N THR A 6 -10.80 8.13 -1.74
CA THR A 6 -10.99 9.43 -1.07
C THR A 6 -9.77 10.34 -1.15
N CYS A 7 -8.89 10.10 -2.12
CA CYS A 7 -7.69 10.91 -2.32
C CYS A 7 -8.04 12.38 -2.63
N ILE A 8 -7.31 13.29 -1.97
CA ILE A 8 -7.54 14.74 -2.13
C ILE A 8 -6.98 15.24 -3.46
N ARG A 9 -5.82 14.73 -3.88
CA ARG A 9 -5.12 15.16 -5.11
C ARG A 9 -5.34 14.16 -6.24
N ARG A 10 -6.52 14.12 -6.81
CA ARG A 10 -6.93 13.14 -7.83
C ARG A 10 -6.06 13.13 -9.07
N THR A 11 -5.66 14.29 -9.57
CA THR A 11 -4.87 14.41 -10.81
C THR A 11 -3.44 13.87 -10.73
N ILE A 12 -2.95 13.61 -9.53
CA ILE A 12 -1.61 13.08 -9.28
C ILE A 12 -1.64 11.83 -8.40
N SER A 13 -2.74 11.08 -8.46
CA SER A 13 -2.93 9.86 -7.68
C SER A 13 -3.30 8.69 -8.57
N PHE A 14 -2.61 7.57 -8.40
CA PHE A 14 -2.90 6.34 -9.14
C PHE A 14 -4.28 5.74 -8.81
N CYS A 15 -4.85 6.06 -7.64
CA CYS A 15 -6.19 5.60 -7.29
C CYS A 15 -7.27 6.10 -8.25
N GLU A 16 -7.02 7.14 -9.03
CA GLU A 16 -7.95 7.62 -10.04
C GLU A 16 -8.18 6.60 -11.17
N ALA A 17 -7.27 5.63 -11.35
CA ALA A 17 -7.47 4.51 -12.27
C ALA A 17 -8.72 3.68 -11.94
N ILE A 18 -9.16 3.67 -10.68
CA ILE A 18 -10.41 2.98 -10.28
C ILE A 18 -11.63 3.61 -10.96
N ARG A 19 -11.64 4.91 -11.13
CA ARG A 19 -12.74 5.64 -11.78
C ARG A 19 -12.61 5.68 -13.30
N LEU A 20 -11.39 5.82 -13.81
CA LEU A 20 -11.10 6.09 -15.22
C LEU A 20 -10.61 4.84 -15.97
N GLY A 21 -10.28 3.75 -15.27
CA GLY A 21 -9.66 2.55 -15.82
C GLY A 21 -8.15 2.68 -16.02
N GLU A 22 -7.65 3.87 -16.31
CA GLU A 22 -6.25 4.17 -16.52
C GLU A 22 -5.94 5.61 -16.15
N VAL A 23 -4.75 5.85 -15.61
CA VAL A 23 -4.24 7.19 -15.31
C VAL A 23 -2.74 7.22 -15.48
N GLN A 24 -2.20 8.37 -15.85
CA GLN A 24 -0.76 8.59 -15.95
C GLN A 24 -0.34 9.74 -15.06
N VAL A 25 0.67 9.49 -14.23
CA VAL A 25 1.24 10.47 -13.30
C VAL A 25 2.75 10.51 -13.52
N GLU A 26 3.26 11.66 -13.90
CA GLU A 26 4.70 11.88 -14.13
C GLU A 26 5.35 10.84 -15.08
N GLY A 27 4.64 10.44 -16.12
CA GLY A 27 5.13 9.46 -17.09
C GLY A 27 4.93 7.99 -16.66
N ILE A 28 4.42 7.73 -15.46
CA ILE A 28 4.11 6.39 -14.98
C ILE A 28 2.62 6.11 -15.20
N ARG A 29 2.32 5.05 -15.92
CA ARG A 29 0.96 4.61 -16.19
C ARG A 29 0.47 3.65 -15.10
N ALA A 30 -0.75 3.88 -14.63
CA ALA A 30 -1.46 2.96 -13.74
C ALA A 30 -2.77 2.50 -14.39
N ARG A 31 -3.08 1.22 -14.26
CA ARG A 31 -4.28 0.63 -14.86
C ARG A 31 -5.06 -0.17 -13.82
N LEU A 32 -6.38 -0.11 -13.91
CA LEU A 32 -7.27 -0.90 -13.07
C LEU A 32 -7.20 -2.38 -13.47
N ALA A 33 -6.94 -3.26 -12.51
CA ALA A 33 -7.03 -4.70 -12.67
C ALA A 33 -8.25 -5.25 -11.90
N GLN A 34 -8.98 -6.16 -12.51
CA GLN A 34 -10.14 -6.82 -11.91
C GLN A 34 -9.78 -8.16 -11.27
N THR A 35 -8.67 -8.78 -11.71
CA THR A 35 -8.23 -10.09 -11.26
C THR A 35 -6.74 -10.07 -10.94
N PRO A 36 -6.23 -11.02 -10.11
CA PRO A 36 -4.80 -11.15 -9.88
C PRO A 36 -4.00 -11.39 -11.16
N ALA A 37 -4.55 -12.15 -12.11
CA ALA A 37 -3.91 -12.40 -13.41
C ALA A 37 -3.72 -11.12 -14.21
N GLU A 38 -4.74 -10.25 -14.29
CA GLU A 38 -4.64 -8.93 -14.91
C GLU A 38 -3.61 -8.05 -14.21
N ALA A 39 -3.57 -8.06 -12.88
CA ALA A 39 -2.60 -7.29 -12.12
C ALA A 39 -1.17 -7.71 -12.45
N LEU A 40 -0.91 -9.00 -12.57
CA LEU A 40 0.40 -9.51 -12.97
C LEU A 40 0.76 -9.10 -14.41
N GLU A 41 -0.16 -9.18 -15.35
CA GLU A 41 0.07 -8.74 -16.73
C GLU A 41 0.42 -7.26 -16.80
N ILE A 42 -0.30 -6.41 -16.06
CA ILE A 42 -0.05 -4.97 -16.01
C ILE A 42 1.34 -4.68 -15.45
N THR A 43 1.72 -5.34 -14.37
CA THR A 43 3.05 -5.14 -13.74
C THR A 43 4.19 -5.68 -14.61
N GLN A 44 3.99 -6.78 -15.32
CA GLN A 44 4.95 -7.32 -16.28
C GLN A 44 5.17 -6.39 -17.48
N ALA A 45 4.15 -5.63 -17.86
CA ALA A 45 4.25 -4.60 -18.90
C ALA A 45 4.99 -3.33 -18.41
N GLY A 46 5.34 -3.24 -17.14
CA GLY A 46 6.02 -2.08 -16.55
C GLY A 46 5.08 -1.01 -16.01
N ASP A 47 3.79 -1.27 -15.97
CA ASP A 47 2.78 -0.34 -15.45
C ASP A 47 2.46 -0.65 -13.97
N VAL A 48 1.79 0.27 -13.31
CA VAL A 48 1.27 0.07 -11.96
C VAL A 48 -0.14 -0.55 -12.04
N ALA A 49 -0.34 -1.68 -11.39
CA ALA A 49 -1.67 -2.28 -11.25
C ALA A 49 -2.40 -1.66 -10.04
N VAL A 50 -3.59 -1.15 -10.26
CA VAL A 50 -4.47 -0.65 -9.20
C VAL A 50 -5.64 -1.62 -9.06
N VAL A 51 -5.91 -2.06 -7.84
CA VAL A 51 -6.90 -3.10 -7.56
C VAL A 51 -7.85 -2.61 -6.47
N VAL A 52 -9.13 -2.86 -6.64
CA VAL A 52 -10.13 -2.69 -5.57
C VAL A 52 -10.13 -3.93 -4.71
N ASP A 53 -9.43 -3.88 -3.59
CA ASP A 53 -9.26 -5.00 -2.66
C ASP A 53 -9.05 -4.47 -1.23
N PRO A 54 -10.11 -3.99 -0.57
CA PRO A 54 -9.99 -3.35 0.74
C PRO A 54 -9.50 -4.27 1.84
N GLN A 55 -9.58 -5.58 1.65
CA GLN A 55 -9.12 -6.58 2.61
C GLN A 55 -7.78 -7.22 2.21
N ALA A 56 -7.16 -6.76 1.11
CA ALA A 56 -5.89 -7.27 0.60
C ALA A 56 -5.87 -8.79 0.34
N LYS A 57 -7.00 -9.34 -0.11
CA LYS A 57 -7.14 -10.78 -0.38
C LYS A 57 -6.28 -11.26 -1.54
N MET A 58 -5.98 -10.38 -2.51
CA MET A 58 -5.14 -10.72 -3.65
C MET A 58 -3.68 -10.98 -3.29
N LEU A 59 -3.23 -10.60 -2.10
CA LEU A 59 -1.86 -10.86 -1.66
C LEU A 59 -1.51 -12.35 -1.63
N ASP A 60 -2.47 -13.21 -1.28
CA ASP A 60 -2.27 -14.65 -1.24
C ASP A 60 -1.94 -15.24 -2.62
N GLU A 61 -2.49 -14.66 -3.69
CA GLU A 61 -2.25 -15.08 -5.06
C GLU A 61 -1.06 -14.36 -5.70
N LEU A 62 -0.91 -13.06 -5.44
CA LEU A 62 0.16 -12.24 -6.01
C LEU A 62 1.53 -12.52 -5.38
N LYS A 63 1.56 -12.93 -4.12
CA LYS A 63 2.79 -13.24 -3.35
C LYS A 63 3.89 -12.20 -3.54
N PRO A 64 3.64 -10.94 -3.16
CA PRO A 64 4.62 -9.88 -3.36
C PRO A 64 5.88 -10.11 -2.51
N ALA A 65 7.01 -9.59 -2.98
CA ALA A 65 8.25 -9.61 -2.22
C ALA A 65 8.21 -8.70 -0.99
N ALA A 66 7.41 -7.64 -1.06
CA ALA A 66 7.22 -6.70 0.04
C ALA A 66 5.78 -6.16 0.04
N VAL A 67 5.29 -5.87 1.24
CA VAL A 67 4.02 -5.16 1.46
C VAL A 67 4.29 -3.87 2.21
N VAL A 68 3.73 -2.77 1.75
CA VAL A 68 3.74 -1.49 2.46
C VAL A 68 2.31 -1.10 2.80
N ASP A 69 2.00 -1.08 4.10
CA ASP A 69 0.73 -0.56 4.59
C ASP A 69 0.84 0.96 4.79
N ALA A 70 0.26 1.70 3.90
CA ALA A 70 0.17 3.15 3.94
C ALA A 70 -1.29 3.64 3.96
N ILE A 71 -2.18 2.86 4.57
CA ILE A 71 -3.61 3.19 4.69
C ILE A 71 -3.82 4.43 5.57
N LEU A 72 -2.94 4.62 6.56
CA LEU A 72 -2.97 5.75 7.50
C LEU A 72 -4.26 5.82 8.32
N ALA A 73 -4.82 4.67 8.67
CA ALA A 73 -6.04 4.57 9.47
C ALA A 73 -5.81 4.84 10.98
N LYS A 74 -4.57 5.12 11.38
CA LYS A 74 -4.15 5.32 12.79
C LYS A 74 -4.34 4.09 13.68
N ARG A 75 -4.61 2.95 13.08
CA ARG A 75 -4.72 1.64 13.72
C ARG A 75 -4.42 0.55 12.69
N ASN A 76 -4.03 -0.62 13.16
CA ASN A 76 -3.87 -1.77 12.30
C ASN A 76 -5.25 -2.35 11.94
N LEU A 77 -5.55 -2.44 10.64
CA LEU A 77 -6.81 -2.98 10.11
C LEU A 77 -6.69 -4.45 9.69
N GLY A 78 -5.62 -5.14 10.05
CA GLY A 78 -5.42 -6.56 9.74
C GLY A 78 -4.08 -6.89 9.10
N THR A 79 -3.15 -5.94 9.04
CA THR A 79 -1.80 -6.18 8.53
C THR A 79 -1.02 -7.05 9.50
N THR A 80 -0.42 -8.12 8.98
CA THR A 80 0.41 -9.06 9.72
C THR A 80 1.77 -9.22 9.06
N ARG A 81 2.76 -9.60 9.84
CA ARG A 81 4.14 -9.74 9.41
C ARG A 81 4.36 -10.86 8.39
N ASP A 82 3.45 -11.81 8.30
CA ASP A 82 3.51 -12.95 7.38
C ASP A 82 2.89 -12.70 6.00
N MET A 83 2.35 -11.51 5.75
CA MET A 83 1.77 -11.13 4.45
C MET A 83 2.78 -11.15 3.30
N ALA A 84 4.07 -10.90 3.60
CA ALA A 84 5.17 -10.95 2.65
C ALA A 84 6.50 -11.18 3.38
N PRO A 85 7.60 -11.51 2.66
CA PRO A 85 8.93 -11.57 3.25
C PRO A 85 9.37 -10.26 3.95
N THR A 86 8.90 -9.14 3.43
CA THR A 86 9.13 -7.81 4.05
C THR A 86 7.80 -7.08 4.17
N VAL A 87 7.45 -6.68 5.39
CA VAL A 87 6.23 -5.91 5.67
C VAL A 87 6.60 -4.61 6.39
N ILE A 88 6.25 -3.49 5.80
CA ILE A 88 6.51 -2.15 6.33
C ILE A 88 5.18 -1.44 6.56
N ALA A 89 5.00 -0.82 7.71
CA ALA A 89 3.82 -0.03 8.02
C ALA A 89 4.18 1.46 8.14
N VAL A 90 3.27 2.31 7.70
CA VAL A 90 3.43 3.76 7.73
C VAL A 90 2.42 4.36 8.69
N GLY A 91 2.90 5.10 9.67
CA GLY A 91 2.05 5.78 10.66
C GLY A 91 1.77 4.97 11.92
N PRO A 92 0.93 5.52 12.83
CA PRO A 92 0.64 4.92 14.12
C PRO A 92 -0.30 3.71 14.01
N GLY A 93 -0.29 2.88 15.06
CA GLY A 93 -1.15 1.71 15.19
C GLY A 93 -0.44 0.38 14.98
N PHE A 94 0.85 0.40 14.67
CA PHE A 94 1.66 -0.79 14.45
C PHE A 94 2.80 -0.90 15.46
N THR A 95 3.22 -2.13 15.71
CA THR A 95 4.35 -2.44 16.60
C THR A 95 5.33 -3.35 15.86
N ALA A 96 6.54 -2.85 15.56
CA ALA A 96 7.62 -3.68 15.05
C ALA A 96 8.37 -4.35 16.23
N PRO A 97 8.76 -5.61 16.10
CA PRO A 97 8.62 -6.54 14.98
C PRO A 97 7.37 -7.45 15.06
N VAL A 98 6.33 -7.07 15.78
CA VAL A 98 5.14 -7.90 16.01
C VAL A 98 4.22 -7.91 14.79
N ASP A 99 3.74 -6.74 14.37
CA ASP A 99 2.78 -6.60 13.27
C ASP A 99 3.46 -6.50 11.90
N CYS A 100 4.69 -5.99 11.88
CA CYS A 100 5.46 -5.69 10.67
C CYS A 100 6.96 -5.69 10.99
N ASP A 101 7.80 -5.67 9.96
CA ASP A 101 9.26 -5.64 10.14
C ASP A 101 9.77 -4.26 10.53
N ALA A 102 9.12 -3.21 10.01
CA ALA A 102 9.46 -1.83 10.32
C ALA A 102 8.24 -0.92 10.28
N VAL A 103 8.27 0.14 11.06
CA VAL A 103 7.28 1.21 11.06
C VAL A 103 7.96 2.53 10.70
N VAL A 104 7.34 3.31 9.81
CA VAL A 104 7.81 4.65 9.45
C VAL A 104 6.99 5.69 10.19
N GLU A 105 7.65 6.54 10.97
CA GLU A 105 7.01 7.60 11.74
C GLU A 105 6.46 8.70 10.82
N THR A 106 5.21 9.06 11.02
CA THR A 106 4.52 10.10 10.24
C THR A 106 4.15 11.34 11.04
N MET A 107 4.39 11.34 12.34
CA MET A 107 4.14 12.52 13.18
C MET A 107 5.03 13.68 12.71
N ARG A 108 4.42 14.83 12.44
CA ARG A 108 5.16 16.05 12.09
C ARG A 108 6.07 16.44 13.24
N GLY A 109 7.34 16.72 12.92
CA GLY A 109 8.33 17.13 13.90
C GLY A 109 9.68 16.48 13.64
N HIS A 110 10.50 16.45 14.66
CA HIS A 110 11.90 16.03 14.59
C HIS A 110 12.11 14.56 14.15
N PHE A 111 11.14 13.70 14.42
CA PHE A 111 11.23 12.26 14.14
C PHE A 111 10.49 11.82 12.87
N LEU A 112 9.94 12.75 12.10
CA LEU A 112 9.26 12.44 10.85
C LEU A 112 10.17 11.62 9.91
N GLY A 113 9.67 10.49 9.42
CA GLY A 113 10.41 9.58 8.55
C GLY A 113 11.34 8.62 9.27
N ARG A 114 11.41 8.65 10.61
CA ARG A 114 12.20 7.69 11.38
C ARG A 114 11.71 6.27 11.14
N VAL A 115 12.63 5.36 10.86
CA VAL A 115 12.34 3.93 10.71
C VAL A 115 12.51 3.23 12.06
N ILE A 116 11.48 2.56 12.53
CA ILE A 116 11.40 1.87 13.82
C ILE A 116 11.35 0.37 13.54
N THR A 117 12.37 -0.36 14.00
CA THR A 117 12.50 -1.82 13.79
C THR A 117 12.42 -2.64 15.07
N ARG A 118 12.34 -1.99 16.24
CA ARG A 118 12.26 -2.63 17.57
C ARG A 118 11.07 -2.07 18.33
N ALA A 119 10.60 -2.80 19.35
CA ALA A 119 9.42 -2.51 20.17
C ALA A 119 9.31 -1.05 20.65
N CYS A 120 8.99 -0.18 19.71
CA CYS A 120 8.66 1.22 19.92
C CYS A 120 7.46 1.51 19.03
N ARG A 121 6.46 2.17 19.56
CA ARG A 121 5.31 2.61 18.77
C ARG A 121 5.66 3.89 18.03
N ALA A 122 5.21 3.99 16.79
CA ALA A 122 5.13 5.26 16.10
C ALA A 122 4.01 6.13 16.68
#